data_b0b714493ae021b3243868e41174eab3
#
_entry.id   b0b714493ae021b3243868e41174eab3
#
_cell.length_a   1.000
_cell.length_b   1.000
_cell.length_c   1.000
_cell.angle_alpha   90.00
_cell.angle_beta   90.00
_cell.angle_gamma   90.00
#
_symmetry.space_group_name_H-M   'P 1'
#
loop_
_entity.id
_entity.type
_entity.pdbx_description
1 polymer ?
#
loop_
_entity_poly.entity_id
_entity_poly.type
_entity_poly.pdbx_seq_one_letter_code
_entity_poly.pdbx_strand_id
1 'polypeptide(L)'
;MKKIVAIDLDGTLLHSDCTISSYSKEVIAEAVKNGIMVVPTSGRSFRSIKNQVQDIEGVKYCICANGTLVGNIQTEELLHNCKIPQHLVYDIYKEVKERHGFIELYCDNDAYVEKDTAPIIYDTKMGKDFCDSMLSTDVIGLSYDLLLRRGTMRINK
;
A
#
# COMPACT_ATOMS: atom_id res chain seq x y z
N MET A 1 -23.57 -5.75 -18.85
CA MET A 1 -22.23 -5.11 -18.83
C MET A 1 -21.78 -5.01 -17.37
N LYS A 2 -20.60 -5.54 -17.03
CA LYS A 2 -20.06 -5.40 -15.66
C LYS A 2 -19.66 -3.94 -15.46
N LYS A 3 -20.09 -3.32 -14.34
CA LYS A 3 -19.70 -1.97 -13.97
C LYS A 3 -18.60 -2.05 -12.93
N ILE A 4 -17.57 -1.22 -13.06
CA ILE A 4 -16.45 -1.12 -12.12
C ILE A 4 -16.36 0.33 -11.64
N VAL A 5 -16.18 0.51 -10.34
CA VAL A 5 -15.87 1.80 -9.71
C VAL A 5 -14.52 1.64 -9.03
N ALA A 6 -13.50 2.33 -9.53
CA ALA A 6 -12.24 2.53 -8.83
C ALA A 6 -12.38 3.72 -7.89
N ILE A 7 -12.07 3.54 -6.61
CA ILE A 7 -12.19 4.58 -5.59
C ILE A 7 -10.87 4.77 -4.87
N ASP A 8 -10.39 5.99 -4.87
CA ASP A 8 -9.18 6.37 -4.13
C ASP A 8 -9.45 6.38 -2.62
N LEU A 9 -8.41 6.15 -1.83
CA LEU A 9 -8.48 6.10 -0.37
C LEU A 9 -8.17 7.45 0.27
N ASP A 10 -6.94 7.91 0.14
CA ASP A 10 -6.44 9.04 0.90
C ASP A 10 -7.00 10.38 0.39
N GLY A 11 -7.77 11.07 1.26
CA GLY A 11 -8.47 12.30 0.88
C GLY A 11 -9.74 12.09 0.03
N THR A 12 -10.17 10.83 -0.19
CA THR A 12 -11.39 10.47 -0.93
C THR A 12 -12.31 9.60 -0.11
N LEU A 13 -11.98 8.31 0.11
CA LEU A 13 -12.79 7.38 0.90
C LEU A 13 -12.46 7.43 2.39
N LEU A 14 -11.19 7.68 2.72
CA LEU A 14 -10.72 7.81 4.09
C LEU A 14 -10.97 9.22 4.62
N HIS A 15 -11.40 9.30 5.89
CA HIS A 15 -11.38 10.52 6.67
C HIS A 15 -9.93 10.93 7.03
N SER A 16 -9.76 12.11 7.63
CA SER A 16 -8.45 12.62 8.07
C SER A 16 -7.77 11.76 9.13
N ASP A 17 -8.55 10.99 9.90
CA ASP A 17 -8.08 10.01 10.88
C ASP A 17 -7.80 8.62 10.27
N CYS A 18 -7.78 8.53 8.94
CA CYS A 18 -7.58 7.30 8.18
C CYS A 18 -8.66 6.23 8.38
N THR A 19 -9.87 6.59 8.79
CA THR A 19 -11.01 5.67 8.94
C THR A 19 -12.00 5.78 7.78
N ILE A 20 -12.80 4.73 7.55
CA ILE A 20 -13.94 4.73 6.62
C ILE A 20 -15.23 4.78 7.43
N SER A 21 -16.13 5.73 7.11
CA SER A 21 -17.41 5.84 7.81
C SER A 21 -18.27 4.60 7.61
N SER A 22 -19.12 4.28 8.62
CA SER A 22 -20.11 3.21 8.50
C SER A 22 -21.04 3.43 7.30
N TYR A 23 -21.45 4.69 7.06
CA TYR A 23 -22.26 5.05 5.91
C TYR A 23 -21.58 4.71 4.57
N SER A 24 -20.29 5.05 4.42
CA SER A 24 -19.54 4.72 3.20
C SER A 24 -19.43 3.21 3.00
N LYS A 25 -19.19 2.45 4.07
CA LYS A 25 -19.15 0.98 4.02
C LYS A 25 -20.50 0.38 3.58
N GLU A 26 -21.60 0.88 4.11
CA GLU A 26 -22.97 0.46 3.73
C GLU A 26 -23.26 0.77 2.26
N VAL A 27 -22.95 1.96 1.78
CA VAL A 27 -23.14 2.35 0.37
C VAL A 27 -22.33 1.49 -0.58
N ILE A 28 -21.06 1.18 -0.22
CA ILE A 28 -20.21 0.29 -1.02
C ILE A 28 -20.79 -1.12 -1.05
N ALA A 29 -21.21 -1.67 0.09
CA ALA A 29 -21.82 -2.99 0.16
C ALA A 29 -23.09 -3.06 -0.68
N GLU A 30 -23.95 -2.04 -0.64
CA GLU A 30 -25.15 -1.95 -1.47
C GLU A 30 -24.81 -1.87 -2.97
N ALA A 31 -23.80 -1.09 -3.35
CA ALA A 31 -23.32 -1.04 -4.74
C ALA A 31 -22.87 -2.42 -5.23
N VAL A 32 -22.14 -3.16 -4.39
CA VAL A 32 -21.68 -4.53 -4.71
C VAL A 32 -22.88 -5.49 -4.85
N LYS A 33 -23.87 -5.42 -3.98
CA LYS A 33 -25.11 -6.21 -4.09
C LYS A 33 -25.86 -5.95 -5.40
N ASN A 34 -25.78 -4.73 -5.91
CA ASN A 34 -26.35 -4.33 -7.20
C ASN A 34 -25.44 -4.66 -8.41
N GLY A 35 -24.41 -5.49 -8.23
CA GLY A 35 -23.54 -5.99 -9.31
C GLY A 35 -22.47 -5.01 -9.79
N ILE A 36 -22.18 -3.96 -8.99
CA ILE A 36 -21.08 -3.04 -9.25
C ILE A 36 -19.84 -3.58 -8.53
N MET A 37 -18.75 -3.77 -9.26
CA MET A 37 -17.45 -4.10 -8.67
C MET A 37 -16.81 -2.82 -8.13
N VAL A 38 -16.66 -2.70 -6.82
CA VAL A 38 -15.94 -1.58 -6.19
C VAL A 38 -14.52 -2.02 -5.91
N VAL A 39 -13.54 -1.22 -6.38
CA VAL A 39 -12.11 -1.52 -6.33
C VAL A 39 -11.38 -0.35 -5.64
N PRO A 40 -11.02 -0.47 -4.36
CA PRO A 40 -10.14 0.48 -3.69
C PRO A 40 -8.80 0.60 -4.43
N THR A 41 -8.34 1.83 -4.63
CA THR A 41 -7.16 2.14 -5.43
C THR A 41 -6.31 3.16 -4.67
N SER A 42 -5.03 2.86 -4.41
CA SER A 42 -4.16 3.77 -3.64
C SER A 42 -2.68 3.54 -3.94
N GLY A 43 -1.83 4.49 -3.53
CA GLY A 43 -0.37 4.30 -3.48
C GLY A 43 0.09 3.37 -2.36
N ARG A 44 -0.77 3.02 -1.41
CA ARG A 44 -0.44 2.17 -0.25
C ARG A 44 -0.10 0.74 -0.65
N SER A 45 0.57 0.01 0.27
CA SER A 45 0.84 -1.42 0.11
C SER A 45 -0.46 -2.26 0.11
N PHE A 46 -0.39 -3.49 -0.40
CA PHE A 46 -1.54 -4.40 -0.41
C PHE A 46 -2.07 -4.65 1.01
N ARG A 47 -1.18 -4.91 1.97
CA ARG A 47 -1.57 -5.15 3.37
C ARG A 47 -2.25 -3.93 3.98
N SER A 48 -1.73 -2.72 3.74
CA SER A 48 -2.33 -1.49 4.23
C SER A 48 -3.75 -1.29 3.70
N ILE A 49 -3.97 -1.47 2.38
CA ILE A 49 -5.31 -1.38 1.80
C ILE A 49 -6.23 -2.48 2.35
N LYS A 50 -5.76 -3.73 2.39
CA LYS A 50 -6.54 -4.84 2.92
C LYS A 50 -7.04 -4.54 4.34
N ASN A 51 -6.19 -4.06 5.23
CA ASN A 51 -6.56 -3.73 6.62
C ASN A 51 -7.68 -2.67 6.68
N GLN A 52 -7.74 -1.74 5.73
CA GLN A 52 -8.77 -0.70 5.68
C GLN A 52 -10.13 -1.19 5.19
N VAL A 53 -10.14 -2.16 4.27
CA VAL A 53 -11.37 -2.47 3.50
C VAL A 53 -11.85 -3.92 3.64
N GLN A 54 -11.13 -4.80 4.37
CA GLN A 54 -11.45 -6.22 4.49
C GLN A 54 -12.81 -6.50 5.15
N ASP A 55 -13.33 -5.56 5.94
CA ASP A 55 -14.63 -5.63 6.61
C ASP A 55 -15.78 -5.06 5.76
N ILE A 56 -15.50 -4.54 4.56
CA ILE A 56 -16.55 -4.08 3.64
C ILE A 56 -17.05 -5.26 2.82
N GLU A 57 -18.30 -5.61 3.03
CA GLU A 57 -18.93 -6.77 2.40
C GLU A 57 -18.83 -6.72 0.87
N GLY A 58 -18.27 -7.78 0.28
CA GLY A 58 -18.21 -7.99 -1.16
C GLY A 58 -17.11 -7.24 -1.91
N VAL A 59 -16.30 -6.42 -1.25
CA VAL A 59 -15.07 -5.88 -1.82
C VAL A 59 -14.04 -7.01 -1.93
N LYS A 60 -13.60 -7.32 -3.17
CA LYS A 60 -12.76 -8.49 -3.46
C LYS A 60 -11.37 -8.14 -3.97
N TYR A 61 -11.22 -7.02 -4.64
CA TYR A 61 -9.99 -6.64 -5.32
C TYR A 61 -9.55 -5.26 -4.88
N CYS A 62 -8.25 -5.02 -4.93
CA CYS A 62 -7.68 -3.68 -4.79
C CYS A 62 -6.53 -3.45 -5.78
N ILE A 63 -6.30 -2.18 -6.09
CA ILE A 63 -5.16 -1.70 -6.87
C ILE A 63 -4.25 -0.93 -5.90
N CYS A 64 -2.99 -1.36 -5.79
CA CYS A 64 -2.04 -0.86 -4.80
C CYS A 64 -0.76 -0.35 -5.46
N ALA A 65 0.11 0.26 -4.67
CA ALA A 65 1.43 0.74 -5.09
C ALA A 65 1.34 1.54 -6.41
N ASN A 66 0.42 2.50 -6.47
CA ASN A 66 0.16 3.35 -7.63
C ASN A 66 -0.15 2.56 -8.93
N GLY A 67 -0.84 1.42 -8.81
CA GLY A 67 -1.25 0.60 -9.95
C GLY A 67 -0.25 -0.47 -10.38
N THR A 68 0.90 -0.57 -9.74
CA THR A 68 1.89 -1.61 -10.06
C THR A 68 1.50 -2.98 -9.53
N LEU A 69 0.53 -3.05 -8.60
CA LEU A 69 0.04 -4.28 -8.00
C LEU A 69 -1.48 -4.31 -7.98
N VAL A 70 -2.05 -5.45 -8.36
CA VAL A 70 -3.49 -5.75 -8.22
C VAL A 70 -3.63 -7.05 -7.46
N GLY A 71 -4.40 -7.04 -6.37
CA GLY A 71 -4.57 -8.21 -5.52
C GLY A 71 -6.01 -8.53 -5.19
N ASN A 72 -6.25 -9.80 -4.87
CA ASN A 72 -7.49 -10.28 -4.30
C ASN A 72 -7.39 -10.22 -2.76
N ILE A 73 -8.24 -9.40 -2.13
CA ILE A 73 -8.22 -9.14 -0.69
C ILE A 73 -8.52 -10.41 0.13
N GLN A 74 -9.37 -11.30 -0.39
CA GLN A 74 -9.81 -12.49 0.32
C GLN A 74 -8.79 -13.64 0.23
N THR A 75 -8.22 -13.86 -0.95
CA THR A 75 -7.28 -14.96 -1.20
C THR A 75 -5.82 -14.57 -1.07
N GLU A 76 -5.54 -13.26 -0.99
CA GLU A 76 -4.20 -12.65 -1.04
C GLU A 76 -3.41 -12.98 -2.33
N GLU A 77 -4.09 -13.45 -3.35
CA GLU A 77 -3.51 -13.71 -4.66
C GLU A 77 -3.19 -12.39 -5.37
N LEU A 78 -1.97 -12.25 -5.86
CA LEU A 78 -1.54 -11.13 -6.69
C LEU A 78 -1.88 -11.42 -8.16
N LEU A 79 -2.86 -10.72 -8.71
CA LEU A 79 -3.32 -10.86 -10.09
C LEU A 79 -2.43 -10.13 -11.08
N HIS A 80 -1.80 -9.05 -10.63
CA HIS A 80 -0.83 -8.26 -11.38
C HIS A 80 0.25 -7.77 -10.43
N ASN A 81 1.51 -7.84 -10.87
CA ASN A 81 2.64 -7.35 -10.09
C ASN A 81 3.77 -6.92 -11.03
N CYS A 82 3.89 -5.61 -11.24
CA CYS A 82 4.97 -5.00 -12.02
C CYS A 82 6.08 -4.55 -11.09
N LYS A 83 7.28 -5.12 -11.23
CA LYS A 83 8.39 -4.91 -10.30
C LYS A 83 9.57 -4.22 -10.96
N ILE A 84 10.24 -3.38 -10.19
CA ILE A 84 11.51 -2.77 -10.59
C ILE A 84 12.61 -3.85 -10.51
N PRO A 85 13.51 -3.97 -11.52
CA PRO A 85 14.66 -4.87 -11.44
C PRO A 85 15.52 -4.60 -10.21
N GLN A 86 15.95 -5.67 -9.52
CA GLN A 86 16.66 -5.57 -8.24
C GLN A 86 17.90 -4.65 -8.27
N HIS A 87 18.67 -4.67 -9.35
CA HIS A 87 19.85 -3.82 -9.48
C HIS A 87 19.50 -2.32 -9.50
N LEU A 88 18.37 -1.95 -10.15
CA LEU A 88 17.88 -0.57 -10.15
C LEU A 88 17.36 -0.15 -8.78
N VAL A 89 16.70 -1.05 -8.05
CA VAL A 89 16.27 -0.76 -6.67
C VAL A 89 17.45 -0.41 -5.79
N TYR A 90 18.57 -1.16 -5.93
CA TYR A 90 19.77 -0.89 -5.15
C TYR A 90 20.42 0.46 -5.48
N ASP A 91 20.47 0.80 -6.77
CA ASP A 91 21.03 2.09 -7.22
C ASP A 91 20.15 3.27 -6.75
N ILE A 92 18.82 3.15 -6.87
CA ILE A 92 17.87 4.15 -6.36
C ILE A 92 18.00 4.29 -4.84
N TYR A 93 18.08 3.17 -4.11
CA TYR A 93 18.24 3.18 -2.67
C TYR A 93 19.48 3.95 -2.22
N LYS A 94 20.63 3.71 -2.86
CA LYS A 94 21.87 4.45 -2.56
C LYS A 94 21.71 5.95 -2.77
N GLU A 95 21.19 6.34 -3.92
CA GLU A 95 21.00 7.75 -4.27
C GLU A 95 20.09 8.47 -3.27
N VAL A 96 18.97 7.83 -2.87
CA VAL A 96 18.04 8.40 -1.90
C VAL A 96 18.67 8.49 -0.51
N LYS A 97 19.43 7.45 -0.11
CA LYS A 97 20.12 7.43 1.19
C LYS A 97 21.20 8.51 1.30
N GLU A 98 21.99 8.73 0.24
CA GLU A 98 22.99 9.80 0.18
C GLU A 98 22.37 11.19 0.33
N ARG A 99 21.10 11.35 -0.08
CA ARG A 99 20.33 12.60 0.04
C ARG A 99 19.52 12.68 1.32
N HIS A 100 19.67 11.75 2.26
CA HIS A 100 18.88 11.67 3.49
C HIS A 100 17.36 11.63 3.24
N GLY A 101 16.95 10.96 2.16
CA GLY A 101 15.54 10.83 1.79
C GLY A 101 14.85 9.66 2.51
N PHE A 102 13.51 9.76 2.63
CA PHE A 102 12.68 8.64 3.06
C PHE A 102 12.47 7.66 1.90
N ILE A 103 12.57 6.38 2.18
CA ILE A 103 12.31 5.31 1.22
C ILE A 103 11.40 4.26 1.85
N GLU A 104 10.43 3.83 1.09
CA GLU A 104 9.56 2.70 1.39
C GLU A 104 9.65 1.70 0.23
N LEU A 105 10.01 0.45 0.54
CA LEU A 105 10.11 -0.62 -0.45
C LEU A 105 8.90 -1.53 -0.34
N TYR A 106 8.14 -1.67 -1.42
CA TYR A 106 7.07 -2.64 -1.52
C TYR A 106 7.61 -3.98 -2.01
N CYS A 107 7.44 -5.00 -1.20
CA CYS A 107 7.84 -6.36 -1.54
C CYS A 107 6.72 -7.31 -1.19
N ASP A 108 6.26 -8.08 -2.18
CA ASP A 108 5.08 -8.94 -2.07
C ASP A 108 3.84 -8.16 -1.58
N ASN A 109 3.32 -8.45 -0.41
CA ASN A 109 2.12 -7.83 0.14
C ASN A 109 2.41 -6.68 1.11
N ASP A 110 3.67 -6.49 1.49
CA ASP A 110 4.10 -5.61 2.56
C ASP A 110 4.92 -4.41 2.07
N ALA A 111 4.93 -3.37 2.88
CA ALA A 111 5.85 -2.25 2.77
C ALA A 111 6.94 -2.38 3.83
N TYR A 112 8.16 -2.01 3.48
CA TYR A 112 9.34 -2.09 4.35
C TYR A 112 9.99 -0.72 4.45
N VAL A 113 10.31 -0.31 5.67
CA VAL A 113 10.98 0.94 5.98
C VAL A 113 12.21 0.66 6.84
N GLU A 114 13.35 1.32 6.55
CA GLU A 114 14.51 1.25 7.43
C GLU A 114 14.22 1.94 8.76
N LYS A 115 14.64 1.30 9.86
CA LYS A 115 14.42 1.82 11.21
C LYS A 115 14.99 3.23 11.41
N ASP A 116 16.17 3.48 10.83
CA ASP A 116 16.89 4.74 10.99
C ASP A 116 16.30 5.88 10.16
N THR A 117 15.59 5.55 9.06
CA THR A 117 14.97 6.52 8.16
C THR A 117 13.47 6.69 8.37
N ALA A 118 12.82 5.78 9.11
CA ALA A 118 11.40 5.87 9.40
C ALA A 118 10.96 7.24 9.98
N PRO A 119 11.70 7.87 10.90
CA PRO A 119 11.32 9.17 11.42
C PRO A 119 11.29 10.31 10.40
N ILE A 120 12.00 10.17 9.25
CA ILE A 120 12.05 11.20 8.20
C ILE A 120 10.67 11.47 7.59
N ILE A 121 9.75 10.48 7.65
CA ILE A 121 8.39 10.67 7.12
C ILE A 121 7.67 11.85 7.80
N TYR A 122 7.97 12.13 9.06
CA TYR A 122 7.35 13.24 9.81
C TYR A 122 7.88 14.62 9.39
N ASP A 123 9.01 14.68 8.69
CA ASP A 123 9.56 15.90 8.10
C ASP A 123 8.86 16.26 6.78
N THR A 124 8.03 15.34 6.27
CA THR A 124 7.21 15.59 5.08
C THR A 124 6.02 16.47 5.43
N LYS A 125 5.39 17.07 4.41
CA LYS A 125 4.16 17.87 4.59
C LYS A 125 2.90 17.01 4.77
N MET A 126 3.05 15.71 4.94
CA MET A 126 1.95 14.79 5.21
C MET A 126 1.49 14.96 6.67
N GLY A 127 0.18 14.86 6.91
CA GLY A 127 -0.35 14.97 8.26
C GLY A 127 0.15 13.84 9.18
N LYS A 128 0.23 14.10 10.48
CA LYS A 128 0.72 13.13 11.47
C LYS A 128 -0.07 11.82 11.42
N ASP A 129 -1.41 11.87 11.33
CA ASP A 129 -2.26 10.68 11.31
C ASP A 129 -2.00 9.81 10.08
N PHE A 130 -1.68 10.43 8.93
CA PHE A 130 -1.26 9.71 7.74
C PHE A 130 0.08 9.00 7.95
N CYS A 131 1.08 9.70 8.53
CA CYS A 131 2.40 9.10 8.82
C CYS A 131 2.28 7.94 9.81
N ASP A 132 1.50 8.12 10.89
CA ASP A 132 1.24 7.08 11.89
C ASP A 132 0.53 5.87 11.25
N SER A 133 -0.45 6.11 10.37
CA SER A 133 -1.17 5.05 9.66
C SER A 133 -0.26 4.26 8.72
N MET A 134 0.64 4.91 7.99
CA MET A 134 1.62 4.22 7.14
C MET A 134 2.55 3.36 7.98
N LEU A 135 3.25 3.96 8.95
CA LEU A 135 4.22 3.25 9.78
C LEU A 135 3.60 2.12 10.63
N SER A 136 2.31 2.19 10.93
CA SER A 136 1.60 1.12 11.67
C SER A 136 1.42 -0.16 10.86
N THR A 137 1.43 -0.05 9.53
CA THR A 137 1.28 -1.19 8.60
C THR A 137 2.59 -1.63 7.97
N ASP A 138 3.64 -0.82 8.08
CA ASP A 138 4.93 -1.08 7.50
C ASP A 138 5.76 -2.02 8.38
N VAL A 139 6.57 -2.86 7.74
CA VAL A 139 7.58 -3.65 8.43
C VAL A 139 8.81 -2.77 8.66
N ILE A 140 8.93 -2.23 9.88
CA ILE A 140 10.11 -1.44 10.27
C ILE A 140 11.23 -2.41 10.63
N GLY A 141 12.26 -2.44 9.80
CA GLY A 141 13.29 -3.47 9.86
C GLY A 141 14.72 -2.96 9.88
N LEU A 142 15.58 -3.91 9.60
CA LEU A 142 17.00 -3.71 9.42
C LEU A 142 17.28 -2.90 8.15
N SER A 143 18.50 -2.32 8.07
CA SER A 143 19.02 -1.65 6.87
C SER A 143 18.74 -2.45 5.59
N TYR A 144 18.22 -1.78 4.55
CA TYR A 144 18.00 -2.37 3.23
C TYR A 144 19.29 -2.93 2.63
N ASP A 145 20.43 -2.34 2.90
CA ASP A 145 21.74 -2.84 2.48
C ASP A 145 21.92 -4.31 2.92
N LEU A 146 21.50 -4.62 4.14
CA LEU A 146 21.56 -5.98 4.67
C LEU A 146 20.49 -6.90 4.02
N LEU A 147 19.28 -6.39 3.81
CA LEU A 147 18.18 -7.13 3.18
C LEU A 147 18.50 -7.41 1.70
N LEU A 148 19.00 -6.42 0.96
CA LEU A 148 19.34 -6.56 -0.44
C LEU A 148 20.55 -7.50 -0.65
N ARG A 149 21.56 -7.45 0.23
CA ARG A 149 22.73 -8.36 0.18
C ARG A 149 22.41 -9.80 0.54
N ARG A 150 21.46 -10.02 1.44
CA ARG A 150 21.07 -11.37 1.88
C ARG A 150 20.14 -12.09 0.91
N GLY A 151 19.65 -11.41 -0.13
CA GLY A 151 18.68 -11.99 -1.06
C GLY A 151 17.34 -12.38 -0.39
N THR A 152 17.09 -11.92 0.83
CA THR A 152 15.88 -12.21 1.61
C THR A 152 14.67 -11.41 1.16
N MET A 153 14.87 -10.28 0.49
CA MET A 153 13.85 -9.64 -0.29
C MET A 153 13.83 -10.27 -1.67
N ARG A 154 12.93 -11.20 -1.91
CA ARG A 154 12.51 -11.52 -3.27
C ARG A 154 11.68 -10.32 -3.74
N ILE A 155 12.34 -9.35 -4.33
CA ILE A 155 11.69 -8.44 -5.25
C ILE A 155 11.29 -9.37 -6.40
N ASN A 156 10.06 -9.88 -6.37
CA ASN A 156 9.62 -10.84 -7.38
C ASN A 156 9.71 -10.21 -8.76
N LYS A 157 10.23 -10.96 -9.72
CA LYS A 157 10.32 -10.57 -11.15
C LYS A 157 8.95 -10.34 -11.74
#